data_23c8f7fb81e3df31c52a7ce221730ac0
#
_entry.id   23c8f7fb81e3df31c52a7ce221730ac0
#
_cell.length_a   1.000
_cell.length_b   1.000
_cell.length_c   1.000
_cell.angle_alpha   90.00
_cell.angle_beta   90.00
_cell.angle_gamma   90.00
#
_symmetry.space_group_name_H-M   'P 1'
#
loop_
_entity.id
_entity.type
_entity.pdbx_description
1 polymer ?
#
loop_
_entity_poly.entity_id
_entity_poly.type
_entity_poly.pdbx_seq_one_letter_code
_entity_poly.pdbx_strand_id
1 'polypeptide(L)'
;IKIETVRELRTILGEAPRGDGKRVVILAEAQSLGVEAANALLKSLEEPRPGVCFLLLAPQRERLLPTLVSRGWVVTLAWPEAGTPSTPELFQWEEALAEFMASGQGWLDKTSGKGAVDAALARRIVLSVQKAQAALHAGRDGGPLGRRLAILPEAGHLHVNDLLAQCQESLDYMVSPPLVLNWLATRLHIVYRHARLRGRKPTA
;
A
#
# COMPACT_ATOMS: atom_id res chain seq x y z
N ILE A 1 -1.14 13.07 23.22
CA ILE A 1 -1.70 11.97 24.05
C ILE A 1 -1.07 12.11 25.44
N LYS A 2 -1.92 12.18 26.47
CA LYS A 2 -1.49 12.36 27.86
C LYS A 2 -1.04 11.03 28.49
N ILE A 3 -0.24 11.13 29.58
CA ILE A 3 0.25 9.95 30.29
C ILE A 3 -0.87 9.13 30.94
N GLU A 4 -1.94 9.79 31.37
CA GLU A 4 -3.13 9.12 31.95
C GLU A 4 -3.73 8.12 30.97
N THR A 5 -3.91 8.52 29.69
CA THR A 5 -4.44 7.66 28.63
C THR A 5 -3.54 6.44 28.40
N VAL A 6 -2.20 6.60 28.50
CA VAL A 6 -1.27 5.49 28.37
C VAL A 6 -1.34 4.56 29.58
N ARG A 7 -1.55 5.08 30.78
CA ARG A 7 -1.74 4.26 31.98
C ARG A 7 -3.02 3.44 31.93
N GLU A 8 -4.14 4.04 31.48
CA GLU A 8 -5.39 3.33 31.22
C GLU A 8 -5.21 2.22 30.19
N LEU A 9 -4.54 2.55 29.08
CA LEU A 9 -4.20 1.55 28.05
C LEU A 9 -3.42 0.37 28.63
N ARG A 10 -2.42 0.63 29.49
CA ARG A 10 -1.65 -0.43 30.14
C ARG A 10 -2.49 -1.32 31.06
N THR A 11 -3.49 -0.76 31.74
CA THR A 11 -4.46 -1.55 32.53
C THR A 11 -5.24 -2.48 31.61
N ILE A 12 -5.78 -1.97 30.50
CA ILE A 12 -6.52 -2.75 29.49
C ILE A 12 -5.64 -3.85 28.89
N LEU A 13 -4.37 -3.54 28.62
CA LEU A 13 -3.39 -4.49 28.11
C LEU A 13 -2.99 -5.54 29.15
N GLY A 14 -3.22 -5.27 30.44
CA GLY A 14 -3.06 -6.22 31.54
C GLY A 14 -4.02 -7.40 31.46
N GLU A 15 -5.17 -7.23 30.83
CA GLU A 15 -6.19 -8.27 30.63
C GLU A 15 -5.90 -9.08 29.35
N ALA A 16 -6.23 -10.36 29.36
CA ALA A 16 -6.15 -11.18 28.16
C ALA A 16 -7.13 -10.68 27.08
N PRO A 17 -6.81 -10.82 25.78
CA PRO A 17 -7.77 -10.59 24.71
C PRO A 17 -9.02 -11.46 24.92
N ARG A 18 -10.19 -10.94 24.60
CA ARG A 18 -11.43 -11.72 24.66
C ARG A 18 -11.48 -12.73 23.51
N GLY A 19 -11.63 -14.03 23.85
CA GLY A 19 -11.67 -15.12 22.88
C GLY A 19 -10.30 -15.37 22.19
N ASP A 20 -10.32 -16.06 21.05
CA ASP A 20 -9.12 -16.42 20.27
C ASP A 20 -8.61 -15.28 19.37
N GLY A 21 -9.13 -14.06 19.55
CA GLY A 21 -8.82 -12.89 18.75
C GLY A 21 -7.49 -12.24 19.11
N LYS A 22 -6.98 -11.41 18.18
CA LYS A 22 -5.86 -10.51 18.44
C LYS A 22 -6.38 -9.14 18.90
N ARG A 23 -5.66 -8.49 19.80
CA ARG A 23 -5.93 -7.13 20.22
C ARG A 23 -5.05 -6.17 19.41
N VAL A 24 -5.66 -5.24 18.69
CA VAL A 24 -4.92 -4.18 17.97
C VAL A 24 -5.09 -2.87 18.71
N VAL A 25 -3.98 -2.22 19.04
CA VAL A 25 -3.93 -0.90 19.68
C VAL A 25 -3.51 0.10 18.61
N ILE A 26 -4.38 1.03 18.27
CA ILE A 26 -4.10 2.08 17.30
C ILE A 26 -3.89 3.39 18.05
N LEU A 27 -2.68 3.96 17.92
CA LEU A 27 -2.32 5.26 18.46
C LEU A 27 -2.26 6.25 17.30
N ALA A 28 -3.38 6.93 17.05
CA ALA A 28 -3.42 8.03 16.10
C ALA A 28 -2.67 9.24 16.64
N GLU A 29 -2.10 10.05 15.75
CA GLU A 29 -1.32 11.24 16.12
C GLU A 29 -0.18 10.92 17.12
N ALA A 30 0.54 9.81 16.87
CA ALA A 30 1.57 9.32 17.79
C ALA A 30 2.71 10.34 18.05
N GLN A 31 2.92 11.31 17.14
CA GLN A 31 3.84 12.45 17.35
C GLN A 31 3.39 13.40 18.48
N SER A 32 2.12 13.33 18.90
CA SER A 32 1.59 14.12 20.03
C SER A 32 1.81 13.45 21.40
N LEU A 33 2.47 12.30 21.45
CA LEU A 33 2.89 11.66 22.70
C LEU A 33 3.94 12.53 23.40
N GLY A 34 3.64 12.95 24.62
CA GLY A 34 4.65 13.55 25.49
C GLY A 34 5.76 12.53 25.83
N VAL A 35 6.94 13.01 26.16
CA VAL A 35 8.11 12.15 26.45
C VAL A 35 7.80 11.11 27.54
N GLU A 36 7.10 11.50 28.59
CA GLU A 36 6.71 10.58 29.67
C GLU A 36 5.73 9.52 29.21
N ALA A 37 4.74 9.89 28.39
CA ALA A 37 3.75 8.97 27.82
C ALA A 37 4.41 7.97 26.85
N ALA A 38 5.32 8.45 26.02
CA ALA A 38 6.09 7.62 25.11
C ALA A 38 6.98 6.63 25.89
N ASN A 39 7.70 7.09 26.89
CA ASN A 39 8.54 6.24 27.74
C ASN A 39 7.71 5.17 28.46
N ALA A 40 6.51 5.52 28.92
CA ALA A 40 5.60 4.55 29.54
C ALA A 40 5.13 3.43 28.59
N LEU A 41 5.13 3.68 27.29
CA LEU A 41 4.77 2.68 26.27
C LEU A 41 5.94 1.76 25.89
N LEU A 42 7.19 2.19 26.05
CA LEU A 42 8.37 1.46 25.55
C LEU A 42 8.39 0.01 26.00
N LYS A 43 8.13 -0.26 27.27
CA LYS A 43 8.10 -1.64 27.79
C LYS A 43 7.04 -2.51 27.11
N SER A 44 5.88 -1.94 26.82
CA SER A 44 4.79 -2.65 26.12
C SER A 44 5.08 -2.87 24.63
N LEU A 45 5.91 -2.03 24.03
CA LEU A 45 6.35 -2.16 22.65
C LEU A 45 7.53 -3.13 22.50
N GLU A 46 8.41 -3.20 23.50
CA GLU A 46 9.54 -4.14 23.53
C GLU A 46 9.08 -5.58 23.71
N GLU A 47 8.15 -5.80 24.63
CA GLU A 47 7.65 -7.12 24.99
C GLU A 47 6.10 -7.12 24.92
N PRO A 48 5.53 -7.04 23.71
CA PRO A 48 4.08 -7.09 23.59
C PRO A 48 3.56 -8.45 24.03
N ARG A 49 2.44 -8.46 24.75
CA ARG A 49 1.80 -9.74 25.12
C ARG A 49 1.38 -10.51 23.87
N PRO A 50 1.39 -11.85 23.92
CA PRO A 50 0.90 -12.66 22.82
C PRO A 50 -0.48 -12.21 22.36
N GLY A 51 -0.65 -12.04 21.05
CA GLY A 51 -1.90 -11.57 20.44
C GLY A 51 -2.14 -10.05 20.50
N VAL A 52 -1.20 -9.25 20.99
CA VAL A 52 -1.29 -7.79 20.96
C VAL A 52 -0.43 -7.23 19.82
N CYS A 53 -1.00 -6.34 19.03
CA CYS A 53 -0.30 -5.59 17.98
C CYS A 53 -0.50 -4.09 18.21
N PHE A 54 0.57 -3.31 18.09
CA PHE A 54 0.52 -1.85 18.15
C PHE A 54 0.66 -1.25 16.76
N LEU A 55 -0.18 -0.27 16.46
CA LEU A 55 -0.12 0.52 15.24
C LEU A 55 -0.01 2.00 15.61
N LEU A 56 1.16 2.60 15.38
CA LEU A 56 1.41 4.01 15.63
C LEU A 56 1.26 4.77 14.31
N LEU A 57 0.33 5.72 14.26
CA LEU A 57 0.10 6.55 13.08
C LEU A 57 0.71 7.93 13.32
N ALA A 58 1.60 8.35 12.42
CA ALA A 58 2.23 9.66 12.45
C ALA A 58 2.39 10.23 11.04
N PRO A 59 2.28 11.55 10.85
CA PRO A 59 2.42 12.16 9.52
C PRO A 59 3.84 12.05 8.96
N GLN A 60 4.84 11.97 9.82
CA GLN A 60 6.26 11.88 9.46
C GLN A 60 7.00 11.08 10.53
N ARG A 61 7.86 10.17 10.10
CA ARG A 61 8.70 9.34 10.97
C ARG A 61 9.59 10.19 11.91
N GLU A 62 10.12 11.28 11.39
CA GLU A 62 11.04 12.19 12.08
C GLU A 62 10.39 12.93 13.25
N ARG A 63 9.06 12.95 13.30
CA ARG A 63 8.30 13.53 14.42
C ARG A 63 8.08 12.56 15.58
N LEU A 64 8.42 11.30 15.40
CA LEU A 64 8.38 10.31 16.48
C LEU A 64 9.70 10.31 17.25
N LEU A 65 9.62 9.95 18.53
CA LEU A 65 10.83 9.74 19.32
C LEU A 65 11.64 8.59 18.71
N PRO A 66 12.96 8.72 18.54
CA PRO A 66 13.82 7.66 18.00
C PRO A 66 13.66 6.33 18.72
N THR A 67 13.40 6.38 20.04
CA THR A 67 13.16 5.21 20.88
C THR A 67 11.89 4.43 20.51
N LEU A 68 10.86 5.09 19.98
CA LEU A 68 9.66 4.43 19.44
C LEU A 68 9.94 3.83 18.06
N VAL A 69 10.63 4.59 17.22
CA VAL A 69 10.97 4.17 15.83
C VAL A 69 11.85 2.93 15.84
N SER A 70 12.80 2.82 16.77
CA SER A 70 13.73 1.67 16.86
C SER A 70 13.08 0.35 17.29
N ARG A 71 11.83 0.40 17.79
CA ARG A 71 11.10 -0.77 18.32
C ARG A 71 9.95 -1.24 17.45
N GLY A 72 9.82 -0.67 16.26
CA GLY A 72 8.74 -1.02 15.34
C GLY A 72 9.20 -1.15 13.91
N TRP A 73 8.40 -1.81 13.12
CA TRP A 73 8.55 -1.77 11.67
C TRP A 73 7.98 -0.46 11.16
N VAL A 74 8.79 0.29 10.42
CA VAL A 74 8.36 1.56 9.83
C VAL A 74 7.81 1.30 8.44
N VAL A 75 6.52 1.55 8.26
CA VAL A 75 5.87 1.53 6.95
C VAL A 75 5.60 2.98 6.56
N THR A 76 6.31 3.47 5.56
CA THR A 76 6.06 4.80 5.00
C THR A 76 5.02 4.67 3.90
N LEU A 77 3.83 5.21 4.15
CA LEU A 77 2.82 5.32 3.11
C LEU A 77 3.21 6.50 2.22
N ALA A 78 3.39 6.23 0.91
CA ALA A 78 3.50 7.32 -0.04
C ALA A 78 2.19 8.11 0.00
N TRP A 79 2.25 9.37 0.48
CA TRP A 79 1.10 10.26 0.40
C TRP A 79 0.86 10.53 -1.08
N PRO A 80 -0.28 10.14 -1.65
CA PRO A 80 -0.59 10.60 -2.99
C PRO A 80 -0.71 12.12 -2.86
N GLU A 81 0.13 12.86 -3.58
CA GLU A 81 -0.05 14.29 -3.71
C GLU A 81 -1.50 14.53 -4.09
N ALA A 82 -2.26 15.08 -3.14
CA ALA A 82 -3.68 15.31 -3.32
C ALA A 82 -3.81 16.25 -4.53
N GLY A 83 -4.34 15.74 -5.61
CA GLY A 83 -4.79 16.57 -6.71
C GLY A 83 -3.78 16.88 -7.82
N THR A 84 -2.65 16.18 -7.95
CA THR A 84 -1.95 16.26 -9.25
C THR A 84 -2.82 15.53 -10.28
N PRO A 85 -3.51 16.26 -11.17
CA PRO A 85 -4.28 15.61 -12.23
C PRO A 85 -3.33 14.71 -13.01
N SER A 86 -3.80 13.55 -13.46
CA SER A 86 -3.03 12.74 -14.39
C SER A 86 -2.68 13.62 -15.58
N THR A 87 -1.39 13.85 -15.82
CA THR A 87 -1.00 14.59 -17.01
C THR A 87 -1.47 13.80 -18.23
N PRO A 88 -1.79 14.44 -19.38
CA PRO A 88 -2.22 13.73 -20.59
C PRO A 88 -1.27 12.59 -20.96
N GLU A 89 0.03 12.78 -20.72
CA GLU A 89 1.05 11.77 -20.95
C GLU A 89 0.90 10.58 -19.99
N LEU A 90 0.74 10.82 -18.69
CA LEU A 90 0.55 9.74 -17.70
C LEU A 90 -0.75 8.99 -17.96
N PHE A 91 -1.82 9.70 -18.35
CA PHE A 91 -3.08 9.09 -18.72
C PHE A 91 -2.95 8.09 -19.87
N GLN A 92 -2.14 8.42 -20.91
CA GLN A 92 -1.85 7.49 -22.00
C GLN A 92 -1.11 6.21 -21.52
N TRP A 93 -0.29 6.32 -20.48
CA TRP A 93 0.35 5.15 -19.86
C TRP A 93 -0.64 4.33 -19.04
N GLU A 94 -1.56 4.97 -18.33
CA GLU A 94 -2.64 4.30 -17.58
C GLU A 94 -3.57 3.53 -18.52
N GLU A 95 -3.96 4.15 -19.66
CA GLU A 95 -4.76 3.48 -20.69
C GLU A 95 -4.03 2.29 -21.29
N ALA A 96 -2.76 2.45 -21.67
CA ALA A 96 -1.95 1.37 -22.24
C ALA A 96 -1.80 0.20 -21.25
N LEU A 97 -1.58 0.48 -19.98
CA LEU A 97 -1.50 -0.55 -18.95
C LEU A 97 -2.86 -1.24 -18.75
N ALA A 98 -3.95 -0.49 -18.70
CA ALA A 98 -5.30 -1.03 -18.58
C ALA A 98 -5.69 -1.90 -19.77
N GLU A 99 -5.27 -1.53 -20.99
CA GLU A 99 -5.48 -2.33 -22.18
C GLU A 99 -4.64 -3.60 -22.15
N PHE A 100 -3.38 -3.51 -21.76
CA PHE A 100 -2.52 -4.68 -21.60
C PHE A 100 -3.07 -5.65 -20.55
N MET A 101 -3.60 -5.16 -19.43
CA MET A 101 -4.25 -6.00 -18.42
C MET A 101 -5.36 -6.86 -19.05
N ALA A 102 -6.10 -6.32 -20.00
CA ALA A 102 -7.22 -7.01 -20.64
C ALA A 102 -6.79 -7.92 -21.79
N SER A 103 -5.90 -7.45 -22.67
CA SER A 103 -5.53 -8.08 -23.94
C SER A 103 -4.22 -8.88 -23.89
N GLY A 104 -3.28 -8.46 -23.03
CA GLY A 104 -1.90 -8.95 -23.02
C GLY A 104 -1.05 -8.42 -24.18
N GLN A 105 -1.46 -7.35 -24.86
CA GLN A 105 -0.80 -6.82 -26.06
C GLN A 105 -0.45 -5.33 -25.94
N GLY A 106 0.54 -4.88 -26.70
CA GLY A 106 0.88 -3.47 -26.92
C GLY A 106 1.77 -2.81 -25.85
N TRP A 107 1.88 -3.37 -24.65
CA TRP A 107 2.67 -2.76 -23.57
C TRP A 107 4.18 -2.85 -23.81
N LEU A 108 4.65 -4.03 -24.20
CA LEU A 108 6.08 -4.28 -24.41
C LEU A 108 6.66 -3.38 -25.50
N ASP A 109 5.92 -3.15 -26.58
CA ASP A 109 6.34 -2.26 -27.66
C ASP A 109 6.49 -0.82 -27.15
N LYS A 110 5.56 -0.37 -26.31
CA LYS A 110 5.58 0.97 -25.71
C LYS A 110 6.77 1.19 -24.76
N THR A 111 7.21 0.15 -24.06
CA THR A 111 8.32 0.20 -23.10
C THR A 111 9.69 -0.08 -23.70
N SER A 112 9.77 -0.63 -24.93
CA SER A 112 11.02 -1.08 -25.58
C SER A 112 11.86 0.04 -26.16
N GLY A 113 11.32 1.25 -26.33
CA GLY A 113 12.02 2.41 -26.85
C GLY A 113 13.19 2.81 -25.93
N LYS A 114 14.37 3.06 -26.50
CA LYS A 114 15.52 3.53 -25.71
C LYS A 114 15.17 4.86 -25.01
N GLY A 115 15.20 4.85 -23.68
CA GLY A 115 14.81 6.03 -22.89
C GLY A 115 13.30 6.30 -22.80
N ALA A 116 12.45 5.38 -23.28
CA ALA A 116 10.99 5.52 -23.20
C ALA A 116 10.45 5.59 -21.76
N VAL A 117 11.14 4.95 -20.83
CA VAL A 117 10.78 4.89 -19.41
C VAL A 117 11.99 5.19 -18.57
N ASP A 118 11.94 6.28 -17.83
CA ASP A 118 12.87 6.59 -16.75
C ASP A 118 12.31 6.20 -15.37
N ALA A 119 13.11 6.35 -14.32
CA ALA A 119 12.70 6.00 -12.97
C ALA A 119 11.55 6.88 -12.44
N ALA A 120 11.51 8.15 -12.83
CA ALA A 120 10.47 9.08 -12.40
C ALA A 120 9.11 8.69 -12.99
N LEU A 121 9.06 8.40 -14.29
CA LEU A 121 7.87 7.93 -14.98
C LEU A 121 7.40 6.58 -14.43
N ALA A 122 8.35 5.63 -14.19
CA ALA A 122 8.02 4.33 -13.62
C ALA A 122 7.34 4.46 -12.25
N ARG A 123 7.90 5.30 -11.35
CA ARG A 123 7.30 5.59 -10.04
C ARG A 123 5.89 6.20 -10.18
N ARG A 124 5.69 7.11 -11.13
CA ARG A 124 4.38 7.72 -11.38
C ARG A 124 3.35 6.70 -11.87
N ILE A 125 3.74 5.76 -12.74
CA ILE A 125 2.86 4.68 -13.21
C ILE A 125 2.51 3.72 -12.06
N VAL A 126 3.48 3.31 -11.23
CA VAL A 126 3.22 2.48 -10.04
C VAL A 126 2.26 3.20 -9.09
N LEU A 127 2.48 4.48 -8.84
CA LEU A 127 1.61 5.31 -8.00
C LEU A 127 0.20 5.46 -8.60
N SER A 128 0.05 5.51 -9.93
CA SER A 128 -1.28 5.61 -10.56
C SER A 128 -2.12 4.34 -10.33
N VAL A 129 -1.49 3.16 -10.32
CA VAL A 129 -2.18 1.90 -9.95
C VAL A 129 -2.64 1.93 -8.50
N GLN A 130 -1.80 2.42 -7.57
CA GLN A 130 -2.18 2.59 -6.16
C GLN A 130 -3.36 3.56 -5.99
N LYS A 131 -3.29 4.72 -6.67
CA LYS A 131 -4.36 5.72 -6.65
C LYS A 131 -5.67 5.16 -7.18
N ALA A 132 -5.63 4.41 -8.29
CA ALA A 132 -6.81 3.77 -8.86
C ALA A 132 -7.44 2.77 -7.88
N GLN A 133 -6.63 1.97 -7.20
CA GLN A 133 -7.09 1.02 -6.19
C GLN A 133 -7.68 1.73 -4.96
N ALA A 134 -7.02 2.76 -4.46
CA ALA A 134 -7.53 3.58 -3.35
C ALA A 134 -8.85 4.28 -3.70
N ALA A 135 -9.00 4.77 -4.93
CA ALA A 135 -10.25 5.36 -5.41
C ALA A 135 -11.40 4.35 -5.37
N LEU A 136 -11.18 3.11 -5.81
CA LEU A 136 -12.20 2.04 -5.74
C LEU A 136 -12.63 1.74 -4.31
N HIS A 137 -11.69 1.62 -3.37
CA HIS A 137 -12.02 1.40 -1.96
C HIS A 137 -12.79 2.56 -1.35
N ALA A 138 -12.60 3.78 -1.87
CA ALA A 138 -13.34 4.97 -1.47
C ALA A 138 -14.67 5.17 -2.25
N GLY A 139 -15.10 4.19 -3.06
CA GLY A 139 -16.30 4.27 -3.87
C GLY A 139 -16.23 5.31 -5.00
N ARG A 140 -15.02 5.69 -5.46
CA ARG A 140 -14.78 6.69 -6.52
C ARG A 140 -14.33 6.02 -7.81
N ASP A 141 -14.47 6.73 -8.93
CA ASP A 141 -13.90 6.26 -10.21
C ASP A 141 -12.36 6.29 -10.16
N GLY A 142 -11.75 5.14 -10.37
CA GLY A 142 -10.31 4.96 -10.46
C GLY A 142 -9.76 5.07 -11.89
N GLY A 143 -10.52 5.63 -12.82
CA GLY A 143 -10.13 5.80 -14.22
C GLY A 143 -9.96 4.47 -14.99
N PRO A 144 -9.13 4.47 -16.05
CA PRO A 144 -8.93 3.27 -16.88
C PRO A 144 -8.45 2.06 -16.06
N LEU A 145 -7.50 2.27 -15.16
CA LEU A 145 -6.98 1.22 -14.28
C LEU A 145 -8.02 0.76 -13.27
N GLY A 146 -8.77 1.69 -12.66
CA GLY A 146 -9.83 1.36 -11.71
C GLY A 146 -10.87 0.44 -12.30
N ARG A 147 -11.34 0.70 -13.54
CA ARG A 147 -12.29 -0.18 -14.24
C ARG A 147 -11.77 -1.61 -14.41
N ARG A 148 -10.45 -1.80 -14.56
CA ARG A 148 -9.86 -3.15 -14.65
C ARG A 148 -9.69 -3.79 -13.27
N LEU A 149 -9.30 -3.01 -12.28
CA LEU A 149 -9.11 -3.49 -10.91
C LEU A 149 -10.44 -3.84 -10.21
N ALA A 150 -11.55 -3.19 -10.58
CA ALA A 150 -12.86 -3.38 -9.96
C ALA A 150 -13.40 -4.81 -10.03
N ILE A 151 -12.93 -5.64 -10.96
CA ILE A 151 -13.35 -7.05 -11.05
C ILE A 151 -12.59 -7.97 -10.11
N LEU A 152 -11.54 -7.48 -9.46
CA LEU A 152 -10.70 -8.30 -8.59
C LEU A 152 -11.44 -8.59 -7.28
N PRO A 153 -11.34 -9.82 -6.76
CA PRO A 153 -11.76 -10.11 -5.39
C PRO A 153 -10.77 -9.47 -4.40
N GLU A 154 -11.17 -9.39 -3.13
CA GLU A 154 -10.33 -8.82 -2.06
C GLU A 154 -8.90 -9.38 -2.03
N ALA A 155 -8.76 -10.71 -2.12
CA ALA A 155 -7.45 -11.35 -2.20
C ALA A 155 -6.63 -10.90 -3.43
N GLY A 156 -7.31 -10.53 -4.53
CA GLY A 156 -6.67 -9.96 -5.72
C GLY A 156 -6.11 -8.57 -5.45
N HIS A 157 -6.85 -7.74 -4.72
CA HIS A 157 -6.40 -6.41 -4.30
C HIS A 157 -5.21 -6.49 -3.36
N LEU A 158 -5.20 -7.41 -2.39
CA LEU A 158 -4.05 -7.65 -1.52
C LEU A 158 -2.81 -8.05 -2.33
N HIS A 159 -2.98 -8.97 -3.28
CA HIS A 159 -1.87 -9.38 -4.15
C HIS A 159 -1.33 -8.22 -5.01
N VAL A 160 -2.21 -7.34 -5.52
CA VAL A 160 -1.77 -6.12 -6.23
C VAL A 160 -0.94 -5.22 -5.32
N ASN A 161 -1.31 -5.05 -4.04
CA ASN A 161 -0.51 -4.27 -3.09
C ASN A 161 0.90 -4.84 -2.92
N ASP A 162 1.04 -6.17 -2.81
CA ASP A 162 2.34 -6.82 -2.71
C ASP A 162 3.19 -6.59 -3.98
N LEU A 163 2.58 -6.67 -5.16
CA LEU A 163 3.26 -6.37 -6.42
C LEU A 163 3.77 -4.93 -6.48
N LEU A 164 2.95 -3.97 -6.04
CA LEU A 164 3.32 -2.56 -6.03
C LEU A 164 4.44 -2.27 -5.04
N ALA A 165 4.43 -2.89 -3.86
CA ALA A 165 5.51 -2.79 -2.89
C ALA A 165 6.84 -3.31 -3.47
N GLN A 166 6.83 -4.47 -4.13
CA GLN A 166 8.01 -5.03 -4.81
C GLN A 166 8.53 -4.13 -5.93
N CYS A 167 7.63 -3.47 -6.70
CA CYS A 167 8.05 -2.51 -7.71
C CYS A 167 8.74 -1.29 -7.10
N GLN A 168 8.20 -0.74 -6.02
CA GLN A 168 8.80 0.40 -5.33
C GLN A 168 10.19 0.05 -4.81
N GLU A 169 10.32 -1.07 -4.11
CA GLU A 169 11.60 -1.57 -3.61
C GLU A 169 12.61 -1.77 -4.75
N SER A 170 12.20 -2.41 -5.86
CA SER A 170 13.06 -2.62 -7.03
C SER A 170 13.55 -1.31 -7.64
N LEU A 171 12.69 -0.29 -7.72
CA LEU A 171 13.05 1.04 -8.22
C LEU A 171 13.99 1.77 -7.25
N ASP A 172 13.90 1.53 -5.94
CA ASP A 172 14.81 2.08 -4.95
C ASP A 172 16.20 1.43 -5.02
N TYR A 173 16.26 0.14 -5.36
CA TYR A 173 17.49 -0.58 -5.65
C TYR A 173 18.01 -0.40 -7.09
N MET A 174 17.51 0.64 -7.80
CA MET A 174 17.97 1.02 -9.14
C MET A 174 17.86 -0.10 -10.21
N VAL A 175 16.89 -1.00 -10.04
CA VAL A 175 16.56 -1.96 -11.10
C VAL A 175 16.03 -1.21 -12.31
N SER A 176 16.34 -1.69 -13.51
CA SER A 176 15.91 -1.06 -14.78
C SER A 176 14.41 -0.74 -14.80
N PRO A 177 14.00 0.53 -14.93
CA PRO A 177 12.60 0.92 -14.87
C PRO A 177 11.69 0.23 -15.89
N PRO A 178 12.10 0.05 -17.18
CA PRO A 178 11.31 -0.72 -18.12
C PRO A 178 11.08 -2.17 -17.68
N LEU A 179 12.10 -2.80 -17.08
CA LEU A 179 12.00 -4.18 -16.60
C LEU A 179 10.98 -4.30 -15.46
N VAL A 180 11.03 -3.37 -14.49
CA VAL A 180 10.09 -3.32 -13.37
C VAL A 180 8.65 -3.15 -13.87
N LEU A 181 8.42 -2.23 -14.81
CA LEU A 181 7.10 -2.00 -15.37
C LEU A 181 6.58 -3.18 -16.22
N ASN A 182 7.46 -3.84 -16.98
CA ASN A 182 7.08 -5.02 -17.76
C ASN A 182 6.71 -6.19 -16.86
N TRP A 183 7.46 -6.36 -15.77
CA TRP A 183 7.13 -7.34 -14.74
C TRP A 183 5.77 -7.03 -14.09
N LEU A 184 5.54 -5.79 -13.66
CA LEU A 184 4.27 -5.36 -13.06
C LEU A 184 3.10 -5.60 -14.02
N ALA A 185 3.21 -5.12 -15.26
CA ALA A 185 2.17 -5.27 -16.27
C ALA A 185 1.79 -6.73 -16.49
N THR A 186 2.79 -7.61 -16.63
CA THR A 186 2.59 -9.05 -16.80
C THR A 186 1.87 -9.67 -15.61
N ARG A 187 2.26 -9.31 -14.39
CA ARG A 187 1.61 -9.79 -13.17
C ARG A 187 0.17 -9.30 -13.06
N LEU A 188 -0.08 -8.04 -13.33
CA LEU A 188 -1.44 -7.47 -13.34
C LEU A 188 -2.33 -8.15 -14.39
N HIS A 189 -1.80 -8.42 -15.59
CA HIS A 189 -2.53 -9.18 -16.62
C HIS A 189 -2.93 -10.58 -16.12
N ILE A 190 -2.02 -11.30 -15.47
CA ILE A 190 -2.29 -12.65 -14.93
C ILE A 190 -3.39 -12.59 -13.87
N VAL A 191 -3.28 -11.64 -12.91
CA VAL A 191 -4.27 -11.45 -11.83
C VAL A 191 -5.64 -11.13 -12.41
N TYR A 192 -5.70 -10.18 -13.36
CA TYR A 192 -6.93 -9.79 -14.05
C TYR A 192 -7.56 -10.97 -14.80
N ARG A 193 -6.77 -11.72 -15.58
CA ARG A 193 -7.24 -12.89 -16.34
C ARG A 193 -7.82 -13.96 -15.42
N HIS A 194 -7.17 -14.25 -14.30
CA HIS A 194 -7.67 -15.22 -13.32
C HIS A 194 -8.99 -14.77 -12.69
N ALA A 195 -9.13 -13.49 -12.34
CA ALA A 195 -10.38 -12.95 -11.79
C ALA A 195 -11.53 -13.08 -12.82
N ARG A 196 -11.26 -12.71 -14.07
CA ARG A 196 -12.24 -12.79 -15.16
C ARG A 196 -12.72 -14.22 -15.45
N LEU A 197 -11.82 -15.20 -15.36
CA LEU A 197 -12.17 -16.62 -15.56
C LEU A 197 -13.02 -17.14 -14.39
N ARG A 198 -12.74 -16.75 -13.16
CA ARG A 198 -13.52 -17.14 -11.98
C ARG A 198 -14.91 -16.49 -11.93
N GLY A 199 -15.06 -15.28 -12.46
CA GLY A 199 -16.35 -14.59 -12.58
C GLY A 199 -17.28 -15.19 -13.65
N ARG A 200 -16.75 -15.97 -14.57
CA ARG A 200 -17.50 -16.78 -15.55
C ARG A 200 -17.74 -18.18 -14.99
N LYS A 201 -18.52 -18.33 -13.90
CA LYS A 201 -19.10 -19.64 -13.59
C LYS A 201 -20.03 -20.04 -14.74
N PRO A 202 -19.93 -21.26 -15.29
CA PRO A 202 -20.95 -21.74 -16.20
C PRO A 202 -22.27 -21.79 -15.43
N THR A 203 -23.28 -21.07 -15.91
CA THR A 203 -24.67 -21.39 -15.59
C THR A 203 -24.91 -22.80 -16.04
N ALA A 204 -25.02 -23.71 -15.08
CA ALA A 204 -25.54 -25.07 -15.30
C ALA A 204 -27.03 -25.04 -15.57
#